data_a498b187c10adadefd9ef10bf8ba81c3
#
_entry.id   a498b187c10adadefd9ef10bf8ba81c3
#
_cell.length_a   1.000
_cell.length_b   1.000
_cell.length_c   1.000
_cell.angle_alpha   90.00
_cell.angle_beta   90.00
_cell.angle_gamma   90.00
#
_symmetry.space_group_name_H-M   'P 1'
#
loop_
_entity.id
_entity.type
_entity.pdbx_description
1 polymer ?
#
loop_
_entity_poly.entity_id
_entity_poly.type
_entity_poly.pdbx_seq_one_letter_code
_entity_poly.pdbx_strand_id
1 'polypeptide(L)' 'MVDVYHFKVWDNYLNDWVIPLSKRTAEFIAGAKGEIITGTKQTVDPSALDDKGRFYPRESVEEKQ' A
#
# COMPACT_ATOMS: atom_id res chain seq x y z
N MET A 1 -3.73 16.08 -2.99
CA MET A 1 -4.21 14.78 -2.48
C MET A 1 -3.72 13.68 -3.40
N VAL A 2 -3.38 12.55 -2.84
CA VAL A 2 -2.92 11.39 -3.63
C VAL A 2 -3.76 10.19 -3.27
N ASP A 3 -3.93 9.30 -4.24
CA ASP A 3 -4.64 8.04 -4.02
C ASP A 3 -3.64 6.94 -3.76
N VAL A 4 -3.88 6.19 -2.71
CA VAL A 4 -3.02 5.06 -2.34
C VAL A 4 -3.89 3.83 -2.20
N TYR A 5 -3.27 2.66 -2.36
CA TYR A 5 -3.98 1.39 -2.42
C TYR A 5 -3.19 0.32 -1.69
N HIS A 6 -3.90 -0.64 -1.15
CA HIS A 6 -3.26 -1.93 -0.82
C HIS A 6 -2.99 -2.66 -2.13
N PHE A 7 -1.98 -3.48 -2.11
CA PHE A 7 -1.56 -4.18 -3.31
C PHE A 7 -0.84 -5.45 -2.91
N LYS A 8 -0.64 -6.33 -3.88
CA LYS A 8 0.15 -7.54 -3.66
C LYS A 8 1.29 -7.54 -4.66
N VAL A 9 2.41 -8.10 -4.24
CA VAL A 9 3.58 -8.27 -5.10
C VAL A 9 4.05 -9.70 -4.97
N TRP A 10 4.65 -10.19 -6.06
CA TRP A 10 5.20 -11.54 -6.07
C TRP A 10 6.57 -11.51 -5.39
N ASP A 11 6.77 -12.40 -4.46
CA ASP A 11 8.05 -12.52 -3.76
C ASP A 11 8.72 -13.81 -4.23
N ASN A 12 9.82 -13.65 -4.97
CA ASN A 12 10.53 -14.80 -5.52
C ASN A 12 11.16 -15.65 -4.44
N TYR A 13 11.50 -15.02 -3.33
CA TYR A 13 12.13 -15.72 -2.23
C TYR A 13 11.14 -16.69 -1.58
N LEU A 14 9.93 -16.19 -1.31
CA LEU A 14 8.88 -17.00 -0.72
C LEU A 14 8.13 -17.81 -1.75
N ASN A 15 8.26 -17.46 -3.03
CA ASN A 15 7.55 -18.08 -4.13
C ASN A 15 6.04 -17.95 -3.92
N ASP A 16 5.60 -16.76 -3.53
CA ASP A 16 4.20 -16.52 -3.21
C ASP A 16 3.94 -15.02 -3.27
N TRP A 17 2.67 -14.66 -3.28
CA TRP A 17 2.25 -13.28 -3.21
C TRP A 17 2.35 -12.78 -1.76
N VAL A 18 2.78 -11.54 -1.60
CA VAL A 18 2.78 -10.88 -0.30
C VAL A 18 2.01 -9.58 -0.40
N ILE A 19 1.34 -9.22 0.69
CA ILE A 19 0.57 -8.00 0.77
C ILE A 19 1.20 -7.14 1.85
N PRO A 20 1.95 -6.09 1.46
CA PRO A 20 2.54 -5.20 2.46
C PRO A 20 1.47 -4.50 3.28
N LEU A 21 1.83 -4.10 4.49
CA LEU A 21 0.90 -3.40 5.36
C LEU A 21 0.64 -1.98 4.89
N SER A 22 1.57 -1.37 4.17
CA SER A 22 1.42 0.00 3.73
C SER A 22 0.67 0.06 2.42
N LYS A 23 0.01 1.19 2.18
CA LYS A 23 -0.58 1.50 0.88
C LYS A 23 0.40 2.37 0.10
N ARG A 24 0.40 2.23 -1.22
CA ARG A 24 1.28 2.98 -2.10
C ARG A 24 0.47 3.53 -3.27
N THR A 25 1.06 4.48 -3.98
CA THR A 25 0.42 5.02 -5.18
C THR A 25 0.40 4.00 -6.30
N ALA A 26 -0.52 4.23 -7.25
CA ALA A 26 -0.63 3.33 -8.40
C ALA A 26 0.67 3.30 -9.20
N GLU A 27 1.34 4.46 -9.32
CA GLU A 27 2.59 4.52 -10.07
C GLU A 27 3.67 3.64 -9.43
N PHE A 28 3.76 3.69 -8.11
CA PHE A 28 4.74 2.84 -7.43
C PHE A 28 4.40 1.37 -7.64
N ILE A 29 3.13 1.03 -7.50
CA ILE A 29 2.70 -0.37 -7.61
C ILE A 29 2.99 -0.89 -9.01
N ALA A 30 2.73 -0.08 -10.03
CA ALA A 30 3.02 -0.48 -11.41
C ALA A 30 4.51 -0.69 -11.62
N GLY A 31 5.34 0.20 -11.05
CA GLY A 31 6.79 0.06 -11.18
C GLY A 31 7.32 -1.17 -10.47
N ALA A 32 6.65 -1.59 -9.41
CA ALA A 32 7.04 -2.79 -8.67
C ALA A 32 6.40 -4.05 -9.24
N LYS A 33 5.61 -3.91 -10.31
CA LYS A 33 4.91 -5.03 -10.95
C LYS A 33 3.94 -5.70 -10.00
N GLY A 34 3.36 -4.88 -9.11
CA GLY A 34 2.34 -5.37 -8.20
C GLY A 34 0.96 -5.28 -8.79
N GLU A 35 -0.01 -5.76 -8.04
CA GLU A 35 -1.41 -5.70 -8.43
C GLU A 35 -2.20 -5.00 -7.34
N ILE A 36 -2.99 -4.01 -7.74
CA ILE A 36 -3.82 -3.27 -6.81
C ILE A 36 -4.97 -4.16 -6.35
N ILE A 37 -5.23 -4.14 -5.05
CA ILE A 37 -6.36 -4.85 -4.50
C ILE A 37 -7.57 -3.94 -4.61
N THR A 38 -8.58 -4.40 -5.34
CA THR A 38 -9.78 -3.63 -5.61
C THR A 38 -10.48 -3.26 -4.30
N GLY A 39 -10.97 -2.03 -4.24
CA GLY A 39 -11.75 -1.59 -3.09
C GLY A 39 -10.92 -1.04 -1.94
N THR A 40 -9.62 -0.87 -2.14
CA THR A 40 -8.76 -0.38 -1.05
C THR A 40 -8.26 1.04 -1.25
N LYS A 41 -8.76 1.74 -2.27
CA LYS A 41 -8.31 3.10 -2.55
C LYS A 41 -8.59 4.01 -1.37
N GLN A 42 -7.62 4.85 -1.07
CA GLN A 42 -7.78 5.88 -0.05
C GLN A 42 -7.08 7.13 -0.54
N THR A 43 -7.77 8.27 -0.42
CA THR A 43 -7.21 9.55 -0.83
C THR A 43 -6.68 10.24 0.39
N VAL A 44 -5.39 10.58 0.37
CA VAL A 44 -4.72 11.17 1.53
C VAL A 44 -3.92 12.37 1.11
N ASP A 45 -3.59 13.21 2.09
CA ASP A 45 -2.70 14.33 1.87
C ASP A 45 -1.28 13.78 1.65
N PRO A 46 -0.51 14.35 0.70
CA PRO A 46 0.86 13.85 0.50
C PRO A 46 1.70 13.87 1.76
N SER A 47 1.43 14.76 2.69
CA SER A 47 2.20 14.81 3.93
C SER A 47 1.93 13.62 4.84
N ALA A 48 0.89 12.84 4.55
CA ALA A 48 0.62 11.62 5.31
C ALA A 48 1.53 10.46 4.89
N LEU A 49 2.26 10.62 3.81
CA LEU A 49 3.19 9.59 3.35
C LEU A 49 4.52 9.77 4.05
N ASP A 50 5.23 8.66 4.28
CA ASP A 50 6.56 8.78 4.85
C ASP A 50 7.56 9.16 3.74
N ASP A 51 8.84 9.20 4.09
CA ASP A 51 9.86 9.64 3.14
C ASP A 51 10.05 8.65 1.99
N LYS A 52 9.47 7.48 2.10
CA LYS A 52 9.51 6.48 1.02
C LYS A 52 8.19 6.39 0.28
N GLY A 53 7.24 7.27 0.60
CA GLY A 53 5.96 7.29 -0.08
C GLY A 53 4.97 6.24 0.40
N ARG A 54 5.16 5.71 1.60
CA ARG A 54 4.28 4.69 2.15
C ARG A 54 3.24 5.33 3.05
N PHE A 55 2.04 4.80 3.00
CA PHE A 55 0.96 5.21 3.88
C PHE A 55 0.52 4.02 4.72
N TYR A 56 0.56 4.16 6.04
CA TYR A 56 0.15 3.11 6.96
C TYR A 56 -1.25 3.45 7.48
N PRO A 57 -2.28 2.68 7.11
CA PRO A 57 -3.64 2.99 7.53
C PRO A 57 -3.76 2.95 9.04
N ARG A 58 -4.47 3.92 9.59
CA ARG A 58 -4.61 4.01 11.04
C ARG A 58 -5.59 3.01 11.59
N GLU A 59 -6.46 2.50 10.74
CA GLU A 59 -7.46 1.55 11.20
C GLU A 59 -6.84 0.34 11.87
N SER A 60 -5.71 -0.10 11.32
CA SER A 60 -5.08 -1.28 11.90
C SER A 60 -4.55 -1.01 13.30
N VAL A 61 -4.25 0.24 13.62
CA VAL A 61 -3.81 0.59 14.97
C VAL A 61 -4.99 0.57 15.91
N GLU A 62 -6.12 1.09 15.46
CA GLU A 62 -7.29 1.20 16.32
C GLU A 62 -7.82 -0.15 16.73
N GLU A 63 -7.64 -1.13 15.88
CA GLU A 63 -8.15 -2.46 16.20
C GLU A 63 -7.43 -3.08 17.38
N LYS A 64 -6.30 -2.56 17.73
CA LYS A 64 -5.56 -3.05 18.88
C LYS A 64 -6.21 -2.70 20.18
N GLN A 65 -7.06 -1.70 20.18
CA GLN A 65 -7.71 -1.24 21.39
C GLN A 65 -8.84 -2.19 21.80
#